data_c810bcf763b4dad26ce4fcc74b90118f
#
_entry.id   c810bcf763b4dad26ce4fcc74b90118f
#
_cell.length_a   1.000
_cell.length_b   1.000
_cell.length_c   1.000
_cell.angle_alpha   90.00
_cell.angle_beta   90.00
_cell.angle_gamma   90.00
#
_symmetry.space_group_name_H-M   'P 1'
#
loop_
_entity.id
_entity.type
_entity.pdbx_description
1 polymer ?
#
loop_
_entity_poly.entity_id
_entity_poly.type
_entity_poly.pdbx_seq_one_letter_code
_entity_poly.pdbx_strand_id
1 'polypeptide(L)'
;MPGLPPRRPDTHKGDYGTVLVVAGSPGMTGAAYLAAEAAYRAGAGLVVLACPERVADILSIKHTCGIVRPFPPRAAARRVLAEAARSTAAVIGPGLSRDPGAVRLVRELVARLEIPFVLDADGLNAFEGRAELLARARAPRILTPHPGEAARLLGRSARDVQADREGAARELARWLGGIAVLKGHGTLVTDGRRLFRNRTGNPGMATGGSGDVLAGILGALLGQKLEPFEAACLGVEVHGRAGDLGARDLGEISLMATDLLAYLPRAFLGKGRGASGRGIP
;
A
#
# COMPACT_ATOMS: atom_id res chain seq x y z
N MET A 1 -6.24 3.17 -19.24
CA MET A 1 -5.28 2.51 -18.36
C MET A 1 -5.40 1.00 -18.49
N PRO A 2 -4.33 0.22 -18.43
CA PRO A 2 -4.45 -1.23 -18.38
C PRO A 2 -5.26 -1.63 -17.14
N GLY A 3 -6.26 -2.48 -17.32
CA GLY A 3 -7.02 -3.07 -16.23
C GLY A 3 -6.37 -4.39 -15.80
N LEU A 4 -6.85 -4.96 -14.69
CA LEU A 4 -6.50 -6.33 -14.34
C LEU A 4 -7.01 -7.28 -15.42
N PRO A 5 -6.23 -8.31 -15.82
CA PRO A 5 -6.72 -9.33 -16.73
C PRO A 5 -7.91 -10.07 -16.11
N PRO A 6 -8.87 -10.53 -16.93
CA PRO A 6 -9.98 -11.32 -16.44
C PRO A 6 -9.49 -12.62 -15.80
N ARG A 7 -10.13 -13.00 -14.71
CA ARG A 7 -9.84 -14.29 -14.05
C ARG A 7 -10.36 -15.45 -14.89
N ARG A 8 -9.53 -16.44 -15.13
CA ARG A 8 -9.92 -17.64 -15.86
C ARG A 8 -10.56 -18.65 -14.89
N PRO A 9 -11.47 -19.52 -15.37
CA PRO A 9 -12.14 -20.50 -14.51
C PRO A 9 -11.19 -21.53 -13.88
N ASP A 10 -10.07 -21.83 -14.52
CA ASP A 10 -9.09 -22.86 -14.15
C ASP A 10 -7.94 -22.34 -13.30
N THR A 11 -8.17 -21.30 -12.49
CA THR A 11 -7.15 -20.67 -11.64
C THR A 11 -7.30 -21.03 -10.17
N HIS A 12 -6.20 -20.90 -9.42
CA HIS A 12 -6.14 -21.09 -7.98
C HIS A 12 -5.52 -19.85 -7.29
N LYS A 13 -5.54 -19.82 -5.95
CA LYS A 13 -5.05 -18.68 -5.17
C LYS A 13 -3.59 -18.27 -5.49
N GLY A 14 -2.73 -19.20 -5.88
CA GLY A 14 -1.33 -18.92 -6.23
C GLY A 14 -1.16 -18.07 -7.49
N ASP A 15 -2.12 -18.11 -8.42
CA ASP A 15 -2.08 -17.33 -9.67
C ASP A 15 -2.24 -15.83 -9.42
N TYR A 16 -2.87 -15.46 -8.30
CA TYR A 16 -3.16 -14.08 -7.93
C TYR A 16 -2.19 -13.51 -6.90
N GLY A 17 -1.11 -14.24 -6.62
CA GLY A 17 -0.01 -13.83 -5.77
C GLY A 17 -0.28 -13.93 -4.27
N THR A 18 0.82 -13.97 -3.54
CA THR A 18 0.84 -13.89 -2.07
C THR A 18 1.41 -12.53 -1.65
N VAL A 19 0.65 -11.77 -0.89
CA VAL A 19 1.07 -10.46 -0.37
C VAL A 19 1.49 -10.59 1.09
N LEU A 20 2.73 -10.24 1.37
CA LEU A 20 3.25 -10.12 2.74
C LEU A 20 2.97 -8.70 3.25
N VAL A 21 2.18 -8.56 4.30
CA VAL A 21 1.94 -7.28 4.98
C VAL A 21 2.72 -7.27 6.29
N VAL A 22 3.71 -6.39 6.40
CA VAL A 22 4.52 -6.18 7.61
C VAL A 22 4.02 -4.94 8.31
N ALA A 23 3.18 -5.11 9.33
CA ALA A 23 2.38 -4.02 9.86
C ALA A 23 1.96 -4.26 11.32
N GLY A 24 1.50 -3.19 11.98
CA GLY A 24 0.90 -3.24 13.31
C GLY A 24 1.89 -3.14 14.46
N SER A 25 1.39 -2.54 15.53
CA SER A 25 2.03 -2.44 16.84
C SER A 25 0.95 -2.21 17.90
N PRO A 26 1.27 -2.25 19.20
CA PRO A 26 0.30 -1.91 20.24
C PRO A 26 -0.36 -0.55 20.00
N GLY A 27 -1.70 -0.53 19.99
CA GLY A 27 -2.51 0.65 19.65
C GLY A 27 -2.74 0.88 18.15
N MET A 28 -1.99 0.21 17.25
CA MET A 28 -2.08 0.41 15.79
C MET A 28 -2.42 -0.86 15.00
N THR A 29 -3.16 -1.78 15.61
CA THR A 29 -3.64 -3.00 14.94
C THR A 29 -4.64 -2.72 13.82
N GLY A 30 -5.33 -1.58 13.88
CA GLY A 30 -6.26 -1.14 12.83
C GLY A 30 -5.58 -0.92 11.48
N ALA A 31 -4.40 -0.29 11.47
CA ALA A 31 -3.63 -0.06 10.25
C ALA A 31 -3.22 -1.38 9.56
N ALA A 32 -2.74 -2.35 10.35
CA ALA A 32 -2.39 -3.68 9.85
C ALA A 32 -3.61 -4.42 9.25
N TYR A 33 -4.75 -4.35 9.94
CA TYR A 33 -6.01 -4.93 9.46
C TYR A 33 -6.45 -4.30 8.15
N LEU A 34 -6.50 -2.96 8.08
CA LEU A 34 -6.94 -2.23 6.88
C LEU A 34 -6.07 -2.56 5.66
N ALA A 35 -4.75 -2.59 5.83
CA ALA A 35 -3.84 -2.93 4.74
C ALA A 35 -4.02 -4.38 4.27
N ALA A 36 -4.17 -5.33 5.20
CA ALA A 36 -4.35 -6.74 4.88
C ALA A 36 -5.69 -7.02 4.19
N GLU A 37 -6.79 -6.47 4.71
CA GLU A 37 -8.12 -6.60 4.10
C GLU A 37 -8.19 -5.92 2.73
N ALA A 38 -7.59 -4.74 2.58
CA ALA A 38 -7.51 -4.06 1.29
C ALA A 38 -6.77 -4.89 0.25
N ALA A 39 -5.72 -5.61 0.64
CA ALA A 39 -5.01 -6.51 -0.27
C ALA A 39 -5.91 -7.65 -0.77
N TYR A 40 -6.73 -8.26 0.09
CA TYR A 40 -7.71 -9.24 -0.35
C TYR A 40 -8.78 -8.63 -1.25
N ARG A 41 -9.36 -7.49 -0.88
CA ARG A 41 -10.37 -6.79 -1.69
C ARG A 41 -9.83 -6.35 -3.04
N ALA A 42 -8.53 -6.10 -3.14
CA ALA A 42 -7.86 -5.78 -4.41
C ALA A 42 -7.40 -7.03 -5.20
N GLY A 43 -7.74 -8.23 -4.73
CA GLY A 43 -7.62 -9.45 -5.51
C GLY A 43 -6.38 -10.30 -5.23
N ALA A 44 -5.64 -10.07 -4.15
CA ALA A 44 -4.57 -10.98 -3.73
C ALA A 44 -5.11 -12.40 -3.49
N GLY A 45 -4.38 -13.40 -3.93
CA GLY A 45 -4.76 -14.80 -3.74
C GLY A 45 -4.54 -15.29 -2.32
N LEU A 46 -3.52 -14.74 -1.65
CA LEU A 46 -3.22 -15.00 -0.24
C LEU A 46 -2.61 -13.74 0.38
N VAL A 47 -2.96 -13.47 1.64
CA VAL A 47 -2.33 -12.41 2.44
C VAL A 47 -1.72 -13.03 3.69
N VAL A 48 -0.43 -12.75 3.91
CA VAL A 48 0.31 -13.10 5.12
C VAL A 48 0.60 -11.83 5.89
N LEU A 49 0.01 -11.70 7.06
CA LEU A 49 0.21 -10.55 7.94
C LEU A 49 1.30 -10.85 8.97
N ALA A 50 2.50 -10.34 8.76
CA ALA A 50 3.60 -10.42 9.70
C ALA A 50 3.53 -9.26 10.70
N CYS A 51 3.45 -9.56 11.98
CA CYS A 51 3.29 -8.56 13.04
C CYS A 51 4.10 -8.91 14.30
N PRO A 52 4.39 -7.93 15.18
CA PRO A 52 4.95 -8.21 16.49
C PRO A 52 4.06 -9.18 17.29
N GLU A 53 4.67 -10.12 18.03
CA GLU A 53 3.94 -11.12 18.85
C GLU A 53 2.88 -10.49 19.77
N ARG A 54 3.16 -9.31 20.31
CA ARG A 54 2.26 -8.60 21.24
C ARG A 54 0.88 -8.27 20.69
N VAL A 55 0.70 -8.27 19.37
CA VAL A 55 -0.57 -7.92 18.72
C VAL A 55 -1.13 -9.05 17.87
N ALA A 56 -0.47 -10.22 17.86
CA ALA A 56 -0.82 -11.34 17.00
C ALA A 56 -2.23 -11.89 17.27
N ASP A 57 -2.62 -12.04 18.52
CA ASP A 57 -3.94 -12.57 18.88
C ASP A 57 -5.06 -11.65 18.41
N ILE A 58 -4.89 -10.32 18.62
CA ILE A 58 -5.85 -9.31 18.16
C ILE A 58 -5.98 -9.38 16.64
N LEU A 59 -4.86 -9.48 15.95
CA LEU A 59 -4.86 -9.53 14.48
C LEU A 59 -5.38 -10.86 13.95
N SER A 60 -5.16 -11.97 14.65
CA SER A 60 -5.72 -13.28 14.28
C SER A 60 -7.24 -13.30 14.37
N ILE A 61 -7.82 -12.57 15.32
CA ILE A 61 -9.27 -12.39 15.45
C ILE A 61 -9.82 -11.51 14.33
N LYS A 62 -9.12 -10.42 14.01
CA LYS A 62 -9.58 -9.41 13.02
C LYS A 62 -9.39 -9.89 11.57
N HIS A 63 -8.29 -10.58 11.28
CA HIS A 63 -7.89 -10.98 9.91
C HIS A 63 -8.29 -12.42 9.63
N THR A 64 -9.58 -12.68 9.50
CA THR A 64 -10.17 -14.02 9.42
C THR A 64 -9.86 -14.77 8.13
N CYS A 65 -9.59 -14.08 7.03
CA CYS A 65 -9.34 -14.70 5.73
C CYS A 65 -7.87 -15.00 5.46
N GLY A 66 -6.95 -14.46 6.25
CA GLY A 66 -5.51 -14.53 5.99
C GLY A 66 -4.72 -15.31 7.05
N ILE A 67 -3.42 -15.27 6.90
CA ILE A 67 -2.49 -15.94 7.79
C ILE A 67 -1.75 -14.90 8.61
N VAL A 68 -1.84 -14.97 9.93
CA VAL A 68 -1.03 -14.14 10.83
C VAL A 68 0.28 -14.86 11.16
N ARG A 69 1.39 -14.15 11.04
CA ARG A 69 2.76 -14.63 11.33
C ARG A 69 3.41 -13.73 12.37
N PRO A 70 3.36 -14.08 13.65
CA PRO A 70 4.03 -13.32 14.69
C PRO A 70 5.56 -13.42 14.56
N PHE A 71 6.24 -12.32 14.85
CA PHE A 71 7.69 -12.29 14.96
C PHE A 71 8.16 -11.72 16.30
N PRO A 72 9.10 -12.41 16.99
CA PRO A 72 9.74 -11.87 18.18
C PRO A 72 10.77 -10.81 17.81
N PRO A 73 11.03 -9.80 18.65
CA PRO A 73 11.93 -8.70 18.34
C PRO A 73 13.34 -9.14 17.89
N ARG A 74 13.89 -10.19 18.52
CA ARG A 74 15.25 -10.69 18.23
C ARG A 74 15.39 -11.45 16.92
N ALA A 75 14.28 -11.90 16.32
CA ALA A 75 14.28 -12.67 15.09
C ALA A 75 13.38 -12.06 14.01
N ALA A 76 12.94 -10.82 14.18
CA ALA A 76 11.96 -10.16 13.32
C ALA A 76 12.38 -10.19 11.84
N ALA A 77 13.54 -9.66 11.50
CA ALA A 77 14.00 -9.61 10.12
C ALA A 77 14.14 -11.01 9.50
N ARG A 78 14.72 -11.97 10.21
CA ARG A 78 14.87 -13.35 9.74
C ARG A 78 13.52 -14.00 9.45
N ARG A 79 12.54 -13.84 10.34
CA ARG A 79 11.19 -14.41 10.19
C ARG A 79 10.46 -13.77 9.01
N VAL A 80 10.48 -12.44 8.93
CA VAL A 80 9.81 -11.70 7.85
C VAL A 80 10.44 -12.01 6.50
N LEU A 81 11.77 -12.07 6.38
CA LEU A 81 12.45 -12.43 5.14
C LEU A 81 12.15 -13.87 4.69
N ALA A 82 11.98 -14.80 5.63
CA ALA A 82 11.56 -16.17 5.31
C ALA A 82 10.14 -16.22 4.72
N GLU A 83 9.21 -15.37 5.21
CA GLU A 83 7.88 -15.23 4.60
C GLU A 83 7.96 -14.49 3.25
N ALA A 84 8.83 -13.48 3.12
CA ALA A 84 9.04 -12.76 1.88
C ALA A 84 9.49 -13.67 0.74
N ALA A 85 10.37 -14.64 1.01
CA ALA A 85 10.84 -15.61 0.03
C ALA A 85 9.72 -16.49 -0.56
N ARG A 86 8.54 -16.52 0.07
CA ARG A 86 7.34 -17.26 -0.38
C ARG A 86 6.23 -16.33 -0.87
N SER A 87 6.50 -15.04 -0.93
CA SER A 87 5.55 -14.00 -1.30
C SER A 87 5.91 -13.40 -2.66
N THR A 88 4.93 -12.80 -3.34
CA THR A 88 5.12 -12.17 -4.64
C THR A 88 5.26 -10.66 -4.55
N ALA A 89 4.78 -10.06 -3.47
CA ALA A 89 4.97 -8.64 -3.13
C ALA A 89 4.87 -8.43 -1.62
N ALA A 90 5.35 -7.29 -1.14
CA ALA A 90 5.23 -6.90 0.26
C ALA A 90 4.64 -5.49 0.44
N VAL A 91 3.97 -5.28 1.57
CA VAL A 91 3.57 -3.97 2.10
C VAL A 91 4.25 -3.79 3.44
N ILE A 92 4.96 -2.70 3.65
CA ILE A 92 5.75 -2.47 4.86
C ILE A 92 5.42 -1.09 5.42
N GLY A 93 5.06 -1.04 6.69
CA GLY A 93 4.98 0.25 7.39
C GLY A 93 3.69 0.55 8.12
N PRO A 94 2.48 0.21 7.64
CA PRO A 94 1.25 0.58 8.31
C PRO A 94 1.26 0.24 9.80
N GLY A 95 1.27 1.26 10.66
CA GLY A 95 1.22 1.10 12.11
C GLY A 95 2.38 0.31 12.76
N LEU A 96 3.57 0.28 12.18
CA LEU A 96 4.74 -0.41 12.76
C LEU A 96 5.36 0.32 13.95
N SER A 97 5.00 1.57 14.19
CA SER A 97 5.61 2.52 15.11
C SER A 97 6.98 3.04 14.68
N ARG A 98 7.44 4.07 15.41
CA ARG A 98 8.77 4.67 15.21
C ARG A 98 9.80 4.19 16.26
N ASP A 99 9.50 3.08 16.93
CA ASP A 99 10.44 2.48 17.88
C ASP A 99 11.75 2.07 17.20
N PRO A 100 12.89 2.21 17.87
CA PRO A 100 14.20 1.87 17.29
C PRO A 100 14.28 0.44 16.75
N GLY A 101 13.52 -0.50 17.33
CA GLY A 101 13.42 -1.88 16.86
C GLY A 101 12.69 -2.00 15.52
N ALA A 102 11.57 -1.30 15.38
CA ALA A 102 10.79 -1.23 14.14
C ALA A 102 11.58 -0.54 13.02
N VAL A 103 12.24 0.58 13.34
CA VAL A 103 13.10 1.30 12.39
C VAL A 103 14.23 0.40 11.85
N ARG A 104 14.92 -0.33 12.74
CA ARG A 104 15.97 -1.28 12.32
C ARG A 104 15.40 -2.39 11.44
N LEU A 105 14.27 -2.96 11.84
CA LEU A 105 13.57 -3.99 11.04
C LEU A 105 13.29 -3.50 9.63
N VAL A 106 12.62 -2.35 9.49
CA VAL A 106 12.25 -1.78 8.20
C VAL A 106 13.48 -1.54 7.32
N ARG A 107 14.54 -0.94 7.87
CA ARG A 107 15.79 -0.70 7.12
C ARG A 107 16.45 -1.99 6.65
N GLU A 108 16.46 -3.03 7.49
CA GLU A 108 17.00 -4.33 7.13
C GLU A 108 16.17 -5.03 6.05
N LEU A 109 14.83 -4.97 6.14
CA LEU A 109 13.94 -5.53 5.13
C LEU A 109 14.15 -4.84 3.79
N VAL A 110 14.11 -3.52 3.74
CA VAL A 110 14.29 -2.75 2.50
C VAL A 110 15.63 -3.03 1.84
N ALA A 111 16.70 -3.21 2.60
CA ALA A 111 18.03 -3.53 2.07
C ALA A 111 18.13 -4.95 1.49
N ARG A 112 17.30 -5.90 1.96
CA ARG A 112 17.44 -7.33 1.65
C ARG A 112 16.29 -7.93 0.83
N LEU A 113 15.17 -7.23 0.70
CA LEU A 113 14.05 -7.72 -0.10
C LEU A 113 14.42 -7.80 -1.58
N GLU A 114 14.02 -8.91 -2.21
CA GLU A 114 14.17 -9.17 -3.64
C GLU A 114 12.83 -9.11 -4.40
N ILE A 115 11.71 -9.11 -3.67
CA ILE A 115 10.35 -8.99 -4.22
C ILE A 115 9.89 -7.53 -4.23
N PRO A 116 9.04 -7.12 -5.18
CA PRO A 116 8.46 -5.78 -5.21
C PRO A 116 7.75 -5.43 -3.89
N PHE A 117 7.85 -4.18 -3.47
CA PHE A 117 7.21 -3.77 -2.21
C PHE A 117 6.62 -2.36 -2.24
N VAL A 118 5.62 -2.15 -1.38
CA VAL A 118 5.07 -0.84 -1.02
C VAL A 118 5.66 -0.42 0.32
N LEU A 119 6.11 0.82 0.42
CA LEU A 119 6.59 1.42 1.66
C LEU A 119 5.70 2.61 2.03
N ASP A 120 5.01 2.51 3.16
CA ASP A 120 4.05 3.51 3.62
C ASP A 120 4.25 3.87 5.10
N ALA A 121 3.75 5.01 5.51
CA ALA A 121 3.65 5.43 6.90
C ALA A 121 4.97 5.27 7.69
N ASP A 122 4.98 4.45 8.76
CA ASP A 122 6.19 4.25 9.59
C ASP A 122 7.32 3.56 8.82
N GLY A 123 7.00 2.87 7.73
CA GLY A 123 8.00 2.37 6.78
C GLY A 123 8.80 3.51 6.14
N LEU A 124 8.14 4.58 5.72
CA LEU A 124 8.78 5.79 5.19
C LEU A 124 9.50 6.56 6.29
N ASN A 125 8.86 6.71 7.46
CA ASN A 125 9.43 7.40 8.62
C ASN A 125 10.75 6.76 9.08
N ALA A 126 10.96 5.46 8.87
CA ALA A 126 12.20 4.77 9.20
C ALA A 126 13.43 5.33 8.45
N PHE A 127 13.21 6.07 7.37
CA PHE A 127 14.27 6.67 6.55
C PHE A 127 14.40 8.19 6.71
N GLU A 128 13.69 8.79 7.67
CA GLU A 128 13.88 10.20 8.02
C GLU A 128 15.35 10.48 8.34
N GLY A 129 15.96 11.46 7.65
CA GLY A 129 17.38 11.79 7.77
C GLY A 129 18.37 10.72 7.25
N ARG A 130 17.86 9.67 6.58
CA ARG A 130 18.63 8.56 6.01
C ARG A 130 18.04 8.06 4.69
N ALA A 131 17.48 8.96 3.90
CA ALA A 131 16.80 8.59 2.65
C ALA A 131 17.75 7.93 1.63
N GLU A 132 19.05 8.19 1.72
CA GLU A 132 20.08 7.54 0.91
C GLU A 132 20.13 6.00 1.08
N LEU A 133 19.70 5.49 2.24
CA LEU A 133 19.61 4.04 2.46
C LEU A 133 18.49 3.41 1.64
N LEU A 134 17.40 4.14 1.42
CA LEU A 134 16.29 3.69 0.61
C LEU A 134 16.67 3.61 -0.87
N ALA A 135 17.53 4.50 -1.34
CA ALA A 135 18.05 4.48 -2.71
C ALA A 135 18.85 3.20 -3.03
N ARG A 136 19.38 2.53 -2.00
CA ARG A 136 20.17 1.28 -2.16
C ARG A 136 19.32 0.02 -2.27
N ALA A 137 18.00 0.10 -2.09
CA ALA A 137 17.11 -1.04 -2.24
C ALA A 137 17.17 -1.59 -3.67
N ARG A 138 17.24 -2.91 -3.80
CA ARG A 138 17.37 -3.59 -5.10
C ARG A 138 16.03 -3.87 -5.77
N ALA A 139 15.02 -4.20 -4.97
CA ALA A 139 13.71 -4.56 -5.47
C ALA A 139 12.91 -3.35 -5.99
N PRO A 140 12.03 -3.54 -6.99
CA PRO A 140 11.06 -2.53 -7.40
C PRO A 140 10.20 -2.07 -6.23
N ARG A 141 9.90 -0.78 -6.14
CA ARG A 141 9.18 -0.23 -4.99
C ARG A 141 8.22 0.90 -5.33
N ILE A 142 7.15 0.97 -4.58
CA ILE A 142 6.20 2.08 -4.56
C ILE A 142 6.29 2.75 -3.19
N LEU A 143 6.52 4.04 -3.18
CA LEU A 143 6.59 4.89 -1.98
C LEU A 143 5.31 5.73 -1.94
N THR A 144 4.61 5.74 -0.81
CA THR A 144 3.30 6.40 -0.69
C THR A 144 3.29 7.56 0.31
N PRO A 145 4.21 8.54 0.21
CA PRO A 145 4.26 9.61 1.19
C PRO A 145 3.06 10.56 1.08
N HIS A 146 2.51 11.01 2.20
CA HIS A 146 1.77 12.25 2.27
C HIS A 146 2.77 13.44 2.29
N PRO A 147 2.34 14.72 2.08
CA PRO A 147 3.28 15.84 1.99
C PRO A 147 4.25 15.98 3.17
N GLY A 148 3.82 15.65 4.38
CA GLY A 148 4.69 15.69 5.56
C GLY A 148 5.75 14.58 5.57
N GLU A 149 5.44 13.37 5.10
CA GLU A 149 6.42 12.28 4.93
C GLU A 149 7.40 12.60 3.81
N ALA A 150 6.91 13.13 2.69
CA ALA A 150 7.74 13.60 1.59
C ALA A 150 8.73 14.68 2.03
N ALA A 151 8.25 15.64 2.82
CA ALA A 151 9.08 16.70 3.39
C ALA A 151 10.23 16.15 4.24
N ARG A 152 9.92 15.19 5.13
CA ARG A 152 10.96 14.55 5.97
C ARG A 152 12.00 13.79 5.15
N LEU A 153 11.58 13.09 4.10
CA LEU A 153 12.48 12.38 3.20
C LEU A 153 13.37 13.32 2.40
N LEU A 154 12.82 14.46 1.94
CA LEU A 154 13.53 15.44 1.12
C LEU A 154 14.34 16.47 1.94
N GLY A 155 14.21 16.48 3.27
CA GLY A 155 14.82 17.51 4.12
C GLY A 155 14.23 18.91 3.87
N ARG A 156 12.92 18.99 3.55
CA ARG A 156 12.19 20.25 3.25
C ARG A 156 11.02 20.44 4.20
N SER A 157 10.33 21.58 4.12
CA SER A 157 9.06 21.79 4.79
C SER A 157 7.90 21.17 4.01
N ALA A 158 6.82 20.81 4.72
CA ALA A 158 5.59 20.35 4.07
C ALA A 158 4.97 21.45 3.16
N ARG A 159 5.19 22.72 3.50
CA ARG A 159 4.76 23.88 2.70
C ARG A 159 5.49 23.92 1.35
N ASP A 160 6.79 23.67 1.32
CA ASP A 160 7.57 23.65 0.09
C ASP A 160 7.15 22.49 -0.82
N VAL A 161 6.90 21.30 -0.23
CA VAL A 161 6.35 20.16 -0.98
C VAL A 161 4.97 20.48 -1.57
N GLN A 162 4.11 21.19 -0.84
CA GLN A 162 2.79 21.60 -1.33
C GLN A 162 2.85 22.67 -2.40
N ALA A 163 3.83 23.57 -2.33
CA ALA A 163 4.03 24.63 -3.32
C ALA A 163 4.46 24.07 -4.69
N ASP A 164 5.26 22.99 -4.71
CA ASP A 164 5.66 22.28 -5.92
C ASP A 164 5.54 20.77 -5.75
N ARG A 165 4.30 20.30 -5.77
CA ARG A 165 4.01 18.86 -5.60
C ARG A 165 4.59 17.99 -6.71
N GLU A 166 4.58 18.48 -7.95
CA GLU A 166 5.10 17.71 -9.09
C GLU A 166 6.62 17.60 -9.03
N GLY A 167 7.32 18.69 -8.80
CA GLY A 167 8.77 18.68 -8.62
C GLY A 167 9.20 17.77 -7.47
N ALA A 168 8.54 17.89 -6.31
CA ALA A 168 8.81 17.06 -5.14
C ALA A 168 8.55 15.54 -5.41
N ALA A 169 7.46 15.19 -6.10
CA ALA A 169 7.18 13.81 -6.45
C ALA A 169 8.21 13.23 -7.42
N ARG A 170 8.58 13.99 -8.46
CA ARG A 170 9.62 13.59 -9.44
C ARG A 170 11.00 13.44 -8.78
N GLU A 171 11.33 14.34 -7.86
CA GLU A 171 12.58 14.26 -7.11
C GLU A 171 12.62 13.00 -6.23
N LEU A 172 11.56 12.72 -5.47
CA LEU A 172 11.46 11.50 -4.68
C LEU A 172 11.64 10.25 -5.54
N ALA A 173 10.95 10.16 -6.68
CA ALA A 173 11.04 9.01 -7.56
C ALA A 173 12.46 8.79 -8.11
N ARG A 174 13.11 9.87 -8.57
CA ARG A 174 14.48 9.81 -9.12
C ARG A 174 15.52 9.52 -8.05
N TRP A 175 15.43 10.22 -6.93
CA TRP A 175 16.42 10.09 -5.86
C TRP A 175 16.33 8.74 -5.16
N LEU A 176 15.11 8.27 -4.87
CA LEU A 176 14.90 7.02 -4.15
C LEU A 176 14.75 5.80 -5.07
N GLY A 177 14.74 6.01 -6.39
CA GLY A 177 14.79 4.94 -7.40
C GLY A 177 13.55 4.04 -7.39
N GLY A 178 12.34 4.62 -7.37
CA GLY A 178 11.07 3.87 -7.35
C GLY A 178 9.91 4.69 -7.89
N ILE A 179 8.70 4.20 -7.67
CA ILE A 179 7.49 4.94 -7.97
C ILE A 179 7.10 5.78 -6.76
N ALA A 180 6.95 7.08 -6.93
CA ALA A 180 6.44 7.98 -5.91
C ALA A 180 4.93 8.19 -6.10
N VAL A 181 4.16 7.93 -5.04
CA VAL A 181 2.73 8.24 -4.92
C VAL A 181 2.59 9.34 -3.87
N LEU A 182 2.65 10.61 -4.30
CA LEU A 182 2.48 11.74 -3.40
C LEU A 182 0.99 11.96 -3.10
N LYS A 183 0.56 11.49 -1.93
CA LYS A 183 -0.83 11.51 -1.45
C LYS A 183 -1.38 12.93 -1.29
N GLY A 184 -2.70 13.09 -1.31
CA GLY A 184 -3.45 14.32 -1.13
C GLY A 184 -4.41 14.59 -2.27
N HIS A 185 -5.06 15.76 -2.27
CA HIS A 185 -5.94 16.14 -3.37
C HIS A 185 -5.17 16.12 -4.71
N GLY A 186 -5.71 15.40 -5.71
CA GLY A 186 -5.00 15.18 -6.95
C GLY A 186 -3.69 14.39 -6.74
N THR A 187 -3.75 13.25 -6.04
CA THR A 187 -2.59 12.36 -5.82
C THR A 187 -1.78 12.18 -7.09
N LEU A 188 -0.46 12.36 -6.98
CA LEU A 188 0.47 12.25 -8.09
C LEU A 188 1.20 10.90 -8.05
N VAL A 189 1.31 10.24 -9.19
CA VAL A 189 2.10 9.02 -9.38
C VAL A 189 3.17 9.30 -10.42
N THR A 190 4.43 9.04 -10.10
CA THR A 190 5.54 9.23 -11.05
C THR A 190 6.69 8.24 -10.81
N ASP A 191 7.39 7.90 -11.90
CA ASP A 191 8.69 7.20 -11.90
C ASP A 191 9.87 8.19 -12.11
N GLY A 192 9.59 9.50 -12.01
CA GLY A 192 10.53 10.57 -12.32
C GLY A 192 10.47 11.07 -13.77
N ARG A 193 9.91 10.27 -14.70
CA ARG A 193 9.69 10.62 -16.12
C ARG A 193 8.21 10.73 -16.42
N ARG A 194 7.46 9.62 -16.32
CA ARG A 194 6.00 9.59 -16.47
C ARG A 194 5.34 10.27 -15.27
N LEU A 195 4.21 10.93 -15.49
CA LEU A 195 3.38 11.52 -14.44
C LEU A 195 1.93 11.20 -14.68
N PHE A 196 1.26 10.69 -13.66
CA PHE A 196 -0.18 10.52 -13.60
C PHE A 196 -0.74 11.34 -12.44
N ARG A 197 -1.83 12.09 -12.70
CA ARG A 197 -2.59 12.81 -11.68
C ARG A 197 -3.95 12.14 -11.49
N ASN A 198 -4.19 11.65 -10.30
CA ASN A 198 -5.48 11.05 -9.95
C ASN A 198 -6.58 12.12 -9.88
N ARG A 199 -7.77 11.78 -10.40
CA ARG A 199 -8.94 12.66 -10.44
C ARG A 199 -10.11 12.14 -9.60
N THR A 200 -9.94 10.98 -8.94
CA THR A 200 -10.95 10.37 -8.09
C THR A 200 -10.65 10.66 -6.63
N GLY A 201 -11.65 10.52 -5.79
CA GLY A 201 -11.57 10.79 -4.36
C GLY A 201 -12.20 12.12 -3.97
N ASN A 202 -12.55 12.24 -2.72
CA ASN A 202 -13.26 13.37 -2.14
C ASN A 202 -12.72 13.72 -0.74
N PRO A 203 -13.11 14.87 -0.15
CA PRO A 203 -12.62 15.29 1.16
C PRO A 203 -12.93 14.34 2.32
N GLY A 204 -14.01 13.53 2.24
CA GLY A 204 -14.35 12.52 3.24
C GLY A 204 -13.30 11.43 3.43
N MET A 205 -12.42 11.24 2.44
CA MET A 205 -11.28 10.32 2.55
C MET A 205 -10.13 10.84 3.43
N ALA A 206 -10.20 12.08 3.91
CA ALA A 206 -9.21 12.65 4.83
C ALA A 206 -9.43 12.14 6.26
N THR A 207 -9.39 10.82 6.43
CA THR A 207 -9.59 10.12 7.70
C THR A 207 -8.45 9.13 7.96
N GLY A 208 -8.21 8.81 9.24
CA GLY A 208 -7.19 7.82 9.63
C GLY A 208 -7.46 6.45 9.01
N GLY A 209 -6.43 5.80 8.49
CA GLY A 209 -6.54 4.47 7.88
C GLY A 209 -6.76 4.46 6.37
N SER A 210 -7.16 5.58 5.75
CA SER A 210 -7.33 5.66 4.28
C SER A 210 -6.03 5.33 3.52
N GLY A 211 -4.88 5.78 4.03
CA GLY A 211 -3.56 5.44 3.47
C GLY A 211 -3.23 3.95 3.58
N ASP A 212 -3.58 3.32 4.71
CA ASP A 212 -3.34 1.90 4.93
C ASP A 212 -4.11 1.04 3.91
N VAL A 213 -5.35 1.43 3.61
CA VAL A 213 -6.16 0.81 2.54
C VAL A 213 -5.47 0.94 1.19
N LEU A 214 -4.97 2.14 0.84
CA LEU A 214 -4.22 2.34 -0.40
C LEU A 214 -2.98 1.44 -0.46
N ALA A 215 -2.20 1.37 0.61
CA ALA A 215 -1.01 0.53 0.67
C ALA A 215 -1.32 -0.95 0.40
N GLY A 216 -2.42 -1.47 0.97
CA GLY A 216 -2.90 -2.83 0.72
C GLY A 216 -3.31 -3.07 -0.73
N ILE A 217 -4.04 -2.13 -1.34
CA ILE A 217 -4.41 -2.18 -2.76
C ILE A 217 -3.16 -2.29 -3.64
N LEU A 218 -2.20 -1.41 -3.43
CA LEU A 218 -0.95 -1.38 -4.20
C LEU A 218 -0.16 -2.68 -4.06
N GLY A 219 -0.08 -3.21 -2.82
CA GLY A 219 0.56 -4.50 -2.56
C GLY A 219 -0.09 -5.65 -3.34
N ALA A 220 -1.43 -5.69 -3.41
CA ALA A 220 -2.15 -6.69 -4.17
C ALA A 220 -1.93 -6.58 -5.69
N LEU A 221 -1.89 -5.36 -6.22
CA LEU A 221 -1.64 -5.14 -7.64
C LEU A 221 -0.22 -5.54 -8.05
N LEU A 222 0.79 -5.22 -7.21
CA LEU A 222 2.16 -5.72 -7.37
C LEU A 222 2.21 -7.25 -7.28
N GLY A 223 1.50 -7.84 -6.30
CA GLY A 223 1.43 -9.30 -6.11
C GLY A 223 0.85 -10.02 -7.32
N GLN A 224 -0.06 -9.40 -8.03
CA GLN A 224 -0.64 -9.85 -9.31
C GLN A 224 0.25 -9.52 -10.52
N LYS A 225 1.49 -9.09 -10.29
CA LYS A 225 2.54 -8.84 -11.29
C LYS A 225 2.27 -7.67 -12.25
N LEU A 226 1.47 -6.69 -11.84
CA LEU A 226 1.38 -5.45 -12.59
C LEU A 226 2.72 -4.70 -12.53
N GLU A 227 3.06 -4.00 -13.61
CA GLU A 227 4.21 -3.09 -13.62
C GLU A 227 4.01 -2.01 -12.54
N PRO A 228 5.05 -1.66 -11.75
CA PRO A 228 4.87 -0.80 -10.57
C PRO A 228 4.20 0.55 -10.82
N PHE A 229 4.49 1.23 -11.94
CA PHE A 229 3.83 2.49 -12.27
C PHE A 229 2.34 2.27 -12.62
N GLU A 230 2.03 1.22 -13.36
CA GLU A 230 0.65 0.87 -13.70
C GLU A 230 -0.15 0.43 -12.47
N ALA A 231 0.46 -0.37 -11.58
CA ALA A 231 -0.11 -0.74 -10.30
C ALA A 231 -0.42 0.49 -9.44
N ALA A 232 0.50 1.45 -9.39
CA ALA A 232 0.31 2.70 -8.65
C ALA A 232 -0.83 3.55 -9.23
N CYS A 233 -0.88 3.73 -10.55
CA CYS A 233 -1.94 4.49 -11.22
C CYS A 233 -3.32 3.86 -11.02
N LEU A 234 -3.45 2.55 -11.23
CA LEU A 234 -4.71 1.83 -11.02
C LEU A 234 -5.12 1.86 -9.55
N GLY A 235 -4.17 1.63 -8.63
CA GLY A 235 -4.43 1.59 -7.20
C GLY A 235 -4.97 2.91 -6.66
N VAL A 236 -4.36 4.05 -7.01
CA VAL A 236 -4.85 5.36 -6.55
C VAL A 236 -6.21 5.72 -7.17
N GLU A 237 -6.45 5.32 -8.41
CA GLU A 237 -7.75 5.54 -9.06
C GLU A 237 -8.87 4.72 -8.41
N VAL A 238 -8.65 3.43 -8.18
CA VAL A 238 -9.62 2.54 -7.54
C VAL A 238 -9.88 2.95 -6.09
N HIS A 239 -8.83 3.32 -5.36
CA HIS A 239 -8.95 3.83 -4.00
C HIS A 239 -9.83 5.08 -3.93
N GLY A 240 -9.55 6.10 -4.77
CA GLY A 240 -10.36 7.30 -4.83
C GLY A 240 -11.80 7.02 -5.25
N ARG A 241 -12.00 6.14 -6.24
CA ARG A 241 -13.33 5.72 -6.70
C ARG A 241 -14.13 4.99 -5.60
N ALA A 242 -13.48 4.17 -4.77
CA ALA A 242 -14.13 3.56 -3.62
C ALA A 242 -14.63 4.64 -2.63
N GLY A 243 -13.81 5.68 -2.38
CA GLY A 243 -14.20 6.85 -1.60
C GLY A 243 -15.38 7.61 -2.20
N ASP A 244 -15.37 7.85 -3.52
CA ASP A 244 -16.47 8.55 -4.21
C ASP A 244 -17.78 7.78 -4.14
N LEU A 245 -17.74 6.45 -4.27
CA LEU A 245 -18.90 5.58 -4.10
C LEU A 245 -19.41 5.61 -2.66
N GLY A 246 -18.52 5.52 -1.67
CA GLY A 246 -18.88 5.60 -0.26
C GLY A 246 -19.47 6.95 0.13
N ALA A 247 -18.86 8.06 -0.31
CA ALA A 247 -19.36 9.39 -0.03
C ALA A 247 -20.73 9.67 -0.65
N ARG A 248 -21.03 9.08 -1.80
CA ARG A 248 -22.36 9.17 -2.43
C ARG A 248 -23.44 8.52 -1.59
N ASP A 249 -23.13 7.36 -0.98
CA ASP A 249 -24.10 6.56 -0.26
C ASP A 249 -24.20 6.98 1.24
N LEU A 250 -23.07 7.43 1.86
CA LEU A 250 -22.93 7.71 3.29
C LEU A 250 -22.72 9.20 3.62
N GLY A 251 -22.39 10.03 2.63
CA GLY A 251 -21.91 11.39 2.81
C GLY A 251 -20.42 11.44 3.15
N GLU A 252 -19.78 12.58 2.89
CA GLU A 252 -18.33 12.77 3.14
C GLU A 252 -17.98 12.80 4.63
N ILE A 253 -18.89 13.32 5.48
CA ILE A 253 -18.64 13.51 6.91
C ILE A 253 -18.52 12.16 7.65
N SER A 254 -19.30 11.17 7.23
CA SER A 254 -19.38 9.86 7.91
C SER A 254 -18.47 8.80 7.31
N LEU A 255 -17.74 9.13 6.24
CA LEU A 255 -16.90 8.17 5.52
C LEU A 255 -15.67 7.76 6.36
N MET A 256 -15.54 6.46 6.60
CA MET A 256 -14.40 5.87 7.33
C MET A 256 -13.55 4.99 6.42
N ALA A 257 -12.34 4.66 6.85
CA ALA A 257 -11.45 3.76 6.10
C ALA A 257 -12.04 2.34 5.91
N THR A 258 -12.85 1.87 6.84
CA THR A 258 -13.58 0.59 6.72
C THR A 258 -14.62 0.62 5.60
N ASP A 259 -15.22 1.78 5.34
CA ASP A 259 -16.16 1.92 4.22
C ASP A 259 -15.44 1.80 2.89
N LEU A 260 -14.22 2.35 2.78
CA LEU A 260 -13.41 2.16 1.58
C LEU A 260 -13.25 0.67 1.25
N LEU A 261 -12.99 -0.18 2.25
CA LEU A 261 -12.92 -1.64 2.05
C LEU A 261 -14.23 -2.22 1.52
N ALA A 262 -15.37 -1.75 2.01
CA ALA A 262 -16.69 -2.20 1.59
C ALA A 262 -17.00 -1.79 0.14
N TYR A 263 -16.53 -0.62 -0.31
CA TYR A 263 -16.77 -0.11 -1.65
C TYR A 263 -15.71 -0.54 -2.68
N LEU A 264 -14.56 -1.10 -2.29
CA LEU A 264 -13.53 -1.60 -3.23
C LEU A 264 -14.09 -2.56 -4.28
N PRO A 265 -14.93 -3.56 -3.96
CA PRO A 265 -15.47 -4.46 -4.98
C PRO A 265 -16.23 -3.70 -6.08
N ARG A 266 -17.06 -2.72 -5.72
CA ARG A 266 -17.78 -1.87 -6.68
C ARG A 266 -16.84 -0.97 -7.48
N ALA A 267 -15.76 -0.48 -6.86
CA ALA A 267 -14.77 0.34 -7.53
C ALA A 267 -13.99 -0.43 -8.61
N PHE A 268 -13.77 -1.72 -8.44
CA PHE A 268 -13.14 -2.59 -9.43
C PHE A 268 -14.07 -3.00 -10.60
N LEU A 269 -15.39 -3.10 -10.39
CA LEU A 269 -16.34 -3.58 -11.39
C LEU A 269 -16.30 -2.83 -12.74
N GLY A 270 -15.84 -1.62 -12.80
CA GLY A 270 -15.69 -0.86 -14.05
C GLY A 270 -14.35 -1.03 -14.76
N LYS A 271 -13.40 -1.78 -14.19
CA LYS A 271 -12.00 -1.88 -14.65
C LYS A 271 -11.63 -3.25 -15.23
N GLY A 272 -12.49 -4.27 -15.06
CA GLY A 272 -12.33 -5.62 -15.62
C GLY A 272 -13.04 -5.88 -16.94
N ARG A 273 -13.64 -4.87 -17.57
CA ARG A 273 -14.31 -5.02 -18.85
C ARG A 273 -13.41 -4.62 -20.02
N GLY A 274 -12.55 -5.51 -20.45
CA GLY A 274 -12.31 -5.72 -21.87
C GLY A 274 -13.62 -6.22 -22.46
N ALA A 275 -14.14 -5.52 -23.47
CA ALA A 275 -15.42 -5.68 -24.10
C ALA A 275 -15.89 -7.15 -24.24
N SER A 276 -16.93 -7.53 -23.53
CA SER A 276 -17.93 -8.48 -23.98
C SER A 276 -19.18 -8.26 -23.13
N GLY A 277 -20.15 -7.55 -23.72
CA GLY A 277 -21.51 -7.50 -23.20
C GLY A 277 -22.09 -8.91 -23.14
N ARG A 278 -22.42 -9.38 -21.95
CA ARG A 278 -23.52 -10.31 -21.72
C ARG A 278 -24.24 -9.81 -20.47
N GLY A 279 -25.45 -9.29 -20.68
CA GLY A 279 -26.38 -9.05 -19.62
C GLY A 279 -26.62 -10.36 -18.86
N ILE A 280 -26.67 -10.24 -17.57
CA ILE A 280 -27.20 -11.27 -16.69
C ILE A 280 -28.71 -11.02 -16.63
N PRO A 281 -29.55 -12.07 -16.81
CA PRO A 281 -31.00 -11.97 -16.75
C PRO A 281 -31.50 -11.53 -15.37
#